data_93bd6883c0fd0b8b21423cf3e34902de
#
_entry.id   93bd6883c0fd0b8b21423cf3e34902de
#
_cell.length_a   1.000
_cell.length_b   1.000
_cell.length_c   1.000
_cell.angle_alpha   90.00
_cell.angle_beta   90.00
_cell.angle_gamma   90.00
#
_symmetry.space_group_name_H-M   'P 1'
#
loop_
_entity.id
_entity.type
_entity.pdbx_description
1 polymer ?
#
loop_
_entity_poly.entity_id
_entity_poly.type
_entity_poly.pdbx_seq_one_letter_code
_entity_poly.pdbx_strand_id
1 'polypeptide(L)'
;IGVGPEAFNGEAGALVTEQARARGLPLLPVDSEHSAIWQCLRGEVGESWATWHRSVERLILTASGGAFRDHTIAQLREVTPAQALIHPNWQMGPKVTVDSATLMNKGFEVIEAHWLFGAPYERIDVVLHRESVVHSLVEFVDGSLKAQLGPPDMRLPIQYALTYPERIPGPVARLDLADLGRLTF
;
A
#
# COMPACT_ATOMS: atom_id res chain seq x y z
N ILE A 1 -4.59 14.46 8.39
CA ILE A 1 -4.81 13.34 9.32
C ILE A 1 -4.18 12.10 8.70
N GLY A 2 -3.21 11.49 9.42
CA GLY A 2 -2.64 10.21 9.02
C GLY A 2 -3.65 9.08 9.29
N VAL A 3 -3.81 8.17 8.33
CA VAL A 3 -4.75 7.05 8.42
C VAL A 3 -4.11 5.76 7.92
N GLY A 4 -4.48 4.65 8.51
CA GLY A 4 -4.09 3.30 8.11
C GLY A 4 -5.31 2.39 7.90
N PRO A 5 -5.11 1.11 7.54
CA PRO A 5 -6.19 0.21 7.11
C PRO A 5 -7.29 0.03 8.16
N GLU A 6 -6.96 0.12 9.44
CA GLU A 6 -7.96 -0.02 10.51
C GLU A 6 -9.04 1.07 10.49
N ALA A 7 -8.72 2.26 9.95
CA ALA A 7 -9.67 3.36 9.83
C ALA A 7 -10.75 3.13 8.76
N PHE A 8 -10.53 2.17 7.85
CA PHE A 8 -11.38 1.93 6.69
C PHE A 8 -12.09 0.58 6.69
N ASN A 9 -11.86 -0.25 7.71
CA ASN A 9 -12.50 -1.55 7.82
C ASN A 9 -14.02 -1.43 7.94
N GLY A 10 -14.75 -2.17 7.12
CA GLY A 10 -16.21 -2.18 7.12
C GLY A 10 -16.83 -0.83 6.76
N GLU A 11 -17.81 -0.38 7.54
CA GLU A 11 -18.55 0.87 7.32
C GLU A 11 -17.79 2.14 7.70
N ALA A 12 -16.65 2.01 8.39
CA ALA A 12 -15.89 3.15 8.88
C ALA A 12 -15.29 3.99 7.74
N GLY A 13 -14.99 3.38 6.59
CA GLY A 13 -14.45 4.08 5.42
C GLY A 13 -15.35 5.21 4.94
N ALA A 14 -16.65 4.95 4.79
CA ALA A 14 -17.63 5.96 4.40
C ALA A 14 -17.68 7.10 5.42
N LEU A 15 -17.77 6.77 6.71
CA LEU A 15 -17.85 7.75 7.80
C LEU A 15 -16.60 8.64 7.87
N VAL A 16 -15.40 8.04 7.81
CA VAL A 16 -14.12 8.76 7.90
C VAL A 16 -13.96 9.72 6.72
N THR A 17 -14.20 9.25 5.50
CA THR A 17 -14.06 10.06 4.29
C THR A 17 -15.09 11.19 4.22
N GLU A 18 -16.34 10.94 4.63
CA GLU A 18 -17.38 11.95 4.71
C GLU A 18 -17.03 13.04 5.74
N GLN A 19 -16.61 12.65 6.94
CA GLN A 19 -16.25 13.60 7.99
C GLN A 19 -15.01 14.41 7.63
N ALA A 20 -14.02 13.82 6.98
CA ALA A 20 -12.85 14.54 6.51
C ALA A 20 -13.23 15.58 5.44
N ARG A 21 -14.05 15.18 4.47
CA ARG A 21 -14.55 16.06 3.41
C ARG A 21 -15.39 17.21 3.98
N ALA A 22 -16.31 16.92 4.90
CA ALA A 22 -17.18 17.94 5.51
C ALA A 22 -16.38 19.00 6.28
N ARG A 23 -15.16 18.65 6.76
CA ARG A 23 -14.28 19.57 7.50
C ARG A 23 -13.14 20.16 6.66
N GLY A 24 -13.06 19.81 5.37
CA GLY A 24 -11.95 20.25 4.51
C GLY A 24 -10.57 19.71 4.97
N LEU A 25 -10.55 18.55 5.61
CA LEU A 25 -9.32 17.96 6.15
C LEU A 25 -8.77 16.91 5.17
N PRO A 26 -7.48 16.99 4.78
CA PRO A 26 -6.87 15.95 3.96
C PRO A 26 -6.67 14.68 4.78
N LEU A 27 -6.92 13.53 4.15
CA LEU A 27 -6.50 12.22 4.64
C LEU A 27 -5.15 11.89 4.03
N LEU A 28 -4.15 11.65 4.87
CA LEU A 28 -2.79 11.35 4.44
C LEU A 28 -2.48 9.88 4.75
N PRO A 29 -2.31 9.03 3.74
CA PRO A 29 -2.07 7.62 3.98
C PRO A 29 -0.72 7.39 4.63
N VAL A 30 -0.68 6.53 5.66
CA VAL A 30 0.55 6.10 6.33
C VAL A 30 0.88 4.63 6.03
N ASP A 31 -0.07 3.86 5.52
CA ASP A 31 0.25 2.55 4.98
C ASP A 31 1.13 2.67 3.73
N SER A 32 2.12 1.78 3.58
CA SER A 32 3.18 1.95 2.58
C SER A 32 2.65 1.94 1.16
N GLU A 33 1.72 1.07 0.86
CA GLU A 33 1.11 0.91 -0.45
C GLU A 33 0.28 2.15 -0.85
N HIS A 34 -0.53 2.63 0.07
CA HIS A 34 -1.38 3.81 -0.16
C HIS A 34 -0.57 5.10 -0.22
N SER A 35 0.45 5.21 0.64
CA SER A 35 1.42 6.30 0.55
C SER A 35 2.12 6.31 -0.81
N ALA A 36 2.47 5.14 -1.34
CA ALA A 36 3.09 5.02 -2.66
C ALA A 36 2.16 5.48 -3.78
N ILE A 37 0.89 5.03 -3.79
CA ILE A 37 -0.12 5.48 -4.75
C ILE A 37 -0.28 7.00 -4.67
N TRP A 38 -0.47 7.54 -3.47
CA TRP A 38 -0.59 8.98 -3.26
C TRP A 38 0.61 9.76 -3.81
N GLN A 39 1.84 9.28 -3.58
CA GLN A 39 3.06 9.88 -4.11
C GLN A 39 3.12 9.82 -5.64
N CYS A 40 2.68 8.72 -6.25
CA CYS A 40 2.61 8.57 -7.71
C CYS A 40 1.59 9.50 -8.35
N LEU A 41 0.48 9.79 -7.67
CA LEU A 41 -0.57 10.69 -8.13
C LEU A 41 -0.22 12.17 -7.96
N ARG A 42 0.86 12.49 -7.22
CA ARG A 42 1.30 13.88 -7.03
C ARG A 42 1.72 14.52 -8.34
N GLY A 43 1.13 15.68 -8.62
CA GLY A 43 1.36 16.42 -9.86
C GLY A 43 0.49 15.97 -11.03
N GLU A 44 -0.33 14.95 -10.87
CA GLU A 44 -1.38 14.57 -11.82
C GLU A 44 -2.64 15.43 -11.61
N VAL A 45 -3.57 15.36 -12.56
CA VAL A 45 -4.77 16.22 -12.55
C VAL A 45 -5.73 15.82 -11.44
N GLY A 46 -5.98 16.72 -10.50
CA GLY A 46 -6.97 16.58 -9.44
C GLY A 46 -6.51 15.84 -8.20
N GLU A 47 -7.40 15.68 -7.22
CA GLU A 47 -7.12 15.13 -5.90
C GLU A 47 -8.05 13.95 -5.51
N SER A 48 -8.88 13.48 -6.45
CA SER A 48 -9.80 12.37 -6.21
C SER A 48 -10.04 11.57 -7.49
N TRP A 49 -10.56 10.35 -7.35
CA TRP A 49 -10.92 9.50 -8.49
C TRP A 49 -11.86 10.22 -9.48
N ALA A 50 -12.78 11.05 -8.98
CA ALA A 50 -13.66 11.84 -9.82
C ALA A 50 -12.91 12.73 -10.82
N THR A 51 -11.65 13.08 -10.53
CA THR A 51 -10.78 13.88 -11.39
C THR A 51 -9.69 13.04 -12.06
N TRP A 52 -9.18 12.00 -11.40
CA TRP A 52 -8.11 11.15 -11.94
C TRP A 52 -8.57 10.13 -12.99
N HIS A 53 -9.82 9.66 -12.92
CA HIS A 53 -10.32 8.57 -13.79
C HIS A 53 -10.16 8.84 -15.28
N ARG A 54 -9.87 10.07 -15.68
CA ARG A 54 -9.58 10.43 -17.08
C ARG A 54 -8.15 10.16 -17.49
N SER A 55 -7.23 10.07 -16.53
CA SER A 55 -5.79 9.84 -16.76
C SER A 55 -5.28 8.57 -16.12
N VAL A 56 -5.94 8.07 -15.07
CA VAL A 56 -5.56 6.83 -14.38
C VAL A 56 -6.39 5.66 -14.88
N GLU A 57 -5.73 4.63 -15.37
CA GLU A 57 -6.39 3.37 -15.79
C GLU A 57 -6.69 2.50 -14.57
N ARG A 58 -5.70 2.27 -13.70
CA ARG A 58 -5.85 1.49 -12.47
C ARG A 58 -4.79 1.79 -11.42
N LEU A 59 -5.10 1.40 -10.18
CA LEU A 59 -4.18 1.37 -9.06
C LEU A 59 -3.67 -0.07 -8.88
N ILE A 60 -2.39 -0.25 -8.61
CA ILE A 60 -1.80 -1.58 -8.46
C ILE A 60 -1.08 -1.64 -7.11
N LEU A 61 -1.69 -2.39 -6.17
CA LEU A 61 -1.09 -2.67 -4.87
C LEU A 61 -0.06 -3.80 -5.02
N THR A 62 1.08 -3.67 -4.40
CA THR A 62 2.04 -4.77 -4.30
C THR A 62 1.82 -5.57 -3.02
N ALA A 63 2.07 -6.86 -3.06
CA ALA A 63 2.00 -7.76 -1.91
C ALA A 63 3.26 -8.59 -1.79
N SER A 64 3.80 -8.72 -0.58
CA SER A 64 4.95 -9.61 -0.30
C SER A 64 4.62 -11.09 -0.49
N GLY A 65 3.33 -11.43 -0.43
CA GLY A 65 2.82 -12.80 -0.42
C GLY A 65 2.78 -13.45 0.97
N GLY A 66 3.35 -12.80 1.99
CA GLY A 66 3.32 -13.27 3.37
C GLY A 66 4.19 -14.52 3.65
N ALA A 67 4.03 -15.08 4.84
CA ALA A 67 4.82 -16.22 5.33
C ALA A 67 4.67 -17.48 4.47
N PHE A 68 3.52 -17.68 3.86
CA PHE A 68 3.18 -18.93 3.17
C PHE A 68 3.20 -18.85 1.65
N ARG A 69 3.77 -17.77 1.10
CA ARG A 69 3.79 -17.50 -0.35
C ARG A 69 4.37 -18.62 -1.23
N ASP A 70 5.18 -19.49 -0.66
CA ASP A 70 5.82 -20.62 -1.35
C ASP A 70 5.23 -21.99 -0.96
N HIS A 71 4.16 -22.00 -0.14
CA HIS A 71 3.53 -23.23 0.31
C HIS A 71 2.52 -23.75 -0.71
N THR A 72 2.54 -25.08 -0.91
CA THR A 72 1.47 -25.78 -1.63
C THR A 72 0.21 -25.88 -0.76
N ILE A 73 -0.94 -26.13 -1.38
CA ILE A 73 -2.22 -26.33 -0.65
C ILE A 73 -2.09 -27.47 0.40
N ALA A 74 -1.34 -28.51 0.10
CA ALA A 74 -1.11 -29.60 1.04
C ALA A 74 -0.32 -29.14 2.27
N GLN A 75 0.72 -28.35 2.06
CA GLN A 75 1.54 -27.78 3.14
C GLN A 75 0.76 -26.78 4.00
N LEU A 76 -0.16 -26.01 3.39
CA LEU A 76 -1.00 -25.07 4.14
C LEU A 76 -1.91 -25.73 5.18
N ARG A 77 -2.23 -27.01 5.02
CA ARG A 77 -3.03 -27.75 6.01
C ARG A 77 -2.31 -28.05 7.31
N GLU A 78 -0.98 -28.03 7.28
CA GLU A 78 -0.10 -28.41 8.39
C GLU A 78 0.62 -27.20 9.02
N VAL A 79 0.27 -25.96 8.57
CA VAL A 79 0.93 -24.77 9.10
C VAL A 79 0.48 -24.49 10.54
N THR A 80 1.40 -23.90 11.30
CA THR A 80 1.19 -23.57 12.71
C THR A 80 1.09 -22.06 12.90
N PRO A 81 0.47 -21.58 13.99
CA PRO A 81 0.46 -20.16 14.34
C PRO A 81 1.86 -19.54 14.43
N ALA A 82 2.83 -20.30 14.93
CA ALA A 82 4.22 -19.83 15.04
C ALA A 82 4.84 -19.55 13.65
N GLN A 83 4.54 -20.35 12.64
CA GLN A 83 5.00 -20.13 11.27
C GLN A 83 4.31 -18.91 10.64
N ALA A 84 3.02 -18.68 10.93
CA ALA A 84 2.29 -17.51 10.44
C ALA A 84 2.85 -16.18 10.99
N LEU A 85 3.54 -16.21 12.12
CA LEU A 85 4.16 -15.03 12.74
C LEU A 85 5.55 -14.70 12.18
N ILE A 86 6.05 -15.45 11.19
CA ILE A 86 7.37 -15.20 10.58
C ILE A 86 7.16 -14.54 9.21
N HIS A 87 7.29 -13.21 9.14
CA HIS A 87 7.21 -12.50 7.85
C HIS A 87 8.59 -12.44 7.18
N PRO A 88 8.70 -12.70 5.84
CA PRO A 88 10.00 -12.77 5.17
C PRO A 88 10.74 -11.43 5.06
N ASN A 89 10.03 -10.31 4.99
CA ASN A 89 10.62 -9.00 4.69
C ASN A 89 10.37 -7.94 5.77
N TRP A 90 9.24 -8.01 6.48
CA TRP A 90 8.80 -6.97 7.40
C TRP A 90 8.85 -7.43 8.86
N GLN A 91 9.20 -6.51 9.75
CA GLN A 91 9.02 -6.68 11.19
C GLN A 91 7.75 -5.93 11.61
N MET A 92 6.70 -6.67 11.93
CA MET A 92 5.37 -6.14 12.20
C MET A 92 4.80 -6.72 13.50
N GLY A 93 3.74 -6.10 14.01
CA GLY A 93 2.97 -6.66 15.11
C GLY A 93 2.30 -8.00 14.74
N PRO A 94 1.96 -8.85 15.73
CA PRO A 94 1.43 -10.19 15.48
C PRO A 94 0.17 -10.22 14.62
N LYS A 95 -0.77 -9.29 14.83
CA LYS A 95 -2.02 -9.20 14.06
C LYS A 95 -1.75 -9.01 12.58
N VAL A 96 -0.98 -7.98 12.22
CA VAL A 96 -0.67 -7.66 10.81
C VAL A 96 0.13 -8.78 10.16
N THR A 97 1.04 -9.44 10.89
CA THR A 97 1.83 -10.57 10.38
C THR A 97 0.96 -11.77 10.01
N VAL A 98 -0.03 -12.10 10.83
CA VAL A 98 -1.01 -13.17 10.53
C VAL A 98 -1.91 -12.78 9.36
N ASP A 99 -2.38 -11.55 9.32
CA ASP A 99 -3.18 -11.04 8.20
C ASP A 99 -2.39 -11.08 6.88
N SER A 100 -1.10 -10.77 6.92
CA SER A 100 -0.20 -10.90 5.77
C SER A 100 -0.04 -12.36 5.31
N ALA A 101 0.10 -13.29 6.25
CA ALA A 101 0.24 -14.72 5.96
C ALA A 101 -0.99 -15.30 5.24
N THR A 102 -2.17 -14.73 5.46
CA THR A 102 -3.45 -15.13 4.85
C THR A 102 -3.85 -14.27 3.66
N LEU A 103 -3.07 -13.26 3.31
CA LEU A 103 -3.41 -12.18 2.37
C LEU A 103 -4.63 -11.32 2.80
N MET A 104 -5.16 -11.50 4.01
CA MET A 104 -6.24 -10.67 4.53
C MET A 104 -5.80 -9.20 4.67
N ASN A 105 -4.55 -8.96 5.06
CA ASN A 105 -4.01 -7.60 5.09
C ASN A 105 -4.15 -6.92 3.72
N LYS A 106 -3.82 -7.61 2.64
CA LYS A 106 -3.99 -7.08 1.28
C LYS A 106 -5.47 -6.84 0.92
N GLY A 107 -6.37 -7.68 1.41
CA GLY A 107 -7.82 -7.44 1.30
C GLY A 107 -8.25 -6.14 1.97
N PHE A 108 -7.76 -5.87 3.19
CA PHE A 108 -7.99 -4.60 3.88
C PHE A 108 -7.42 -3.41 3.13
N GLU A 109 -6.23 -3.56 2.57
CA GLU A 109 -5.60 -2.51 1.78
C GLU A 109 -6.36 -2.19 0.48
N VAL A 110 -6.97 -3.18 -0.17
CA VAL A 110 -7.87 -2.94 -1.31
C VAL A 110 -9.08 -2.09 -0.88
N ILE A 111 -9.66 -2.40 0.28
CA ILE A 111 -10.76 -1.61 0.85
C ILE A 111 -10.29 -0.19 1.19
N GLU A 112 -9.12 -0.05 1.80
CA GLU A 112 -8.54 1.25 2.12
C GLU A 112 -8.29 2.08 0.84
N ALA A 113 -7.73 1.49 -0.21
CA ALA A 113 -7.49 2.16 -1.49
C ALA A 113 -8.80 2.66 -2.11
N HIS A 114 -9.86 1.84 -2.05
CA HIS A 114 -11.19 2.25 -2.51
C HIS A 114 -11.66 3.54 -1.81
N TRP A 115 -11.59 3.58 -0.48
CA TRP A 115 -12.07 4.73 0.30
C TRP A 115 -11.17 5.95 0.19
N LEU A 116 -9.85 5.78 0.25
CA LEU A 116 -8.88 6.89 0.20
C LEU A 116 -8.89 7.60 -1.15
N PHE A 117 -8.88 6.81 -2.22
CA PHE A 117 -8.72 7.34 -3.57
C PHE A 117 -10.06 7.45 -4.31
N GLY A 118 -11.14 6.85 -3.79
CA GLY A 118 -12.44 6.78 -4.45
C GLY A 118 -12.43 5.90 -5.71
N ALA A 119 -11.41 5.07 -5.90
CA ALA A 119 -11.30 4.16 -7.03
C ALA A 119 -12.32 3.01 -6.90
N PRO A 120 -13.05 2.63 -7.95
CA PRO A 120 -13.89 1.45 -7.92
C PRO A 120 -13.02 0.19 -7.82
N TYR A 121 -13.54 -0.87 -7.21
CA TYR A 121 -12.78 -2.10 -6.96
C TYR A 121 -12.20 -2.73 -8.23
N GLU A 122 -12.90 -2.59 -9.36
CA GLU A 122 -12.49 -3.09 -10.68
C GLU A 122 -11.25 -2.37 -11.24
N ARG A 123 -10.86 -1.27 -10.62
CA ARG A 123 -9.68 -0.47 -10.96
C ARG A 123 -8.57 -0.57 -9.91
N ILE A 124 -8.67 -1.55 -9.00
CA ILE A 124 -7.67 -1.82 -7.97
C ILE A 124 -7.17 -3.25 -8.16
N ASP A 125 -5.96 -3.40 -8.64
CA ASP A 125 -5.31 -4.69 -8.83
C ASP A 125 -4.29 -4.97 -7.73
N VAL A 126 -3.94 -6.25 -7.60
CA VAL A 126 -2.89 -6.71 -6.69
C VAL A 126 -1.88 -7.54 -7.45
N VAL A 127 -0.60 -7.26 -7.27
CA VAL A 127 0.51 -8.03 -7.82
C VAL A 127 1.46 -8.48 -6.71
N LEU A 128 1.95 -9.71 -6.78
CA LEU A 128 2.95 -10.20 -5.84
C LEU A 128 4.31 -9.60 -6.20
N HIS A 129 4.98 -8.99 -5.22
CA HIS A 129 6.31 -8.44 -5.33
C HIS A 129 7.14 -8.83 -4.10
N ARG A 130 7.95 -9.87 -4.24
CA ARG A 130 8.60 -10.56 -3.12
C ARG A 130 9.62 -9.72 -2.38
N GLU A 131 10.28 -8.83 -3.08
CA GLU A 131 11.33 -7.96 -2.54
C GLU A 131 10.77 -6.85 -1.65
N SER A 132 9.48 -6.52 -1.80
CA SER A 132 8.80 -5.43 -1.07
C SER A 132 9.51 -4.07 -1.19
N VAL A 133 10.13 -3.82 -2.34
CA VAL A 133 10.85 -2.58 -2.66
C VAL A 133 9.97 -1.63 -3.45
N VAL A 134 9.18 -2.14 -4.40
CA VAL A 134 8.10 -1.39 -5.04
C VAL A 134 6.89 -1.48 -4.14
N HIS A 135 6.46 -0.34 -3.60
CA HIS A 135 5.37 -0.32 -2.63
C HIS A 135 4.00 -0.27 -3.28
N SER A 136 3.84 0.37 -4.42
CA SER A 136 2.66 0.32 -5.31
C SER A 136 2.95 1.04 -6.62
N LEU A 137 2.04 0.89 -7.57
CA LEU A 137 2.11 1.53 -8.89
C LEU A 137 0.77 2.16 -9.25
N VAL A 138 0.82 3.13 -10.15
CA VAL A 138 -0.34 3.72 -10.83
C VAL A 138 -0.12 3.55 -12.33
N GLU A 139 -1.06 2.91 -12.99
CA GLU A 139 -1.11 2.81 -14.45
C GLU A 139 -1.98 3.92 -15.02
N PHE A 140 -1.48 4.60 -16.04
CA PHE A 140 -2.16 5.68 -16.71
C PHE A 140 -2.75 5.22 -18.03
N VAL A 141 -3.75 5.94 -18.55
CA VAL A 141 -4.48 5.59 -19.79
C VAL A 141 -3.59 5.58 -21.04
N ASP A 142 -2.42 6.20 -21.00
CA ASP A 142 -1.40 6.15 -22.07
C ASP A 142 -0.49 4.92 -21.98
N GLY A 143 -0.73 4.03 -20.99
CA GLY A 143 0.07 2.83 -20.73
C GLY A 143 1.33 3.07 -19.90
N SER A 144 1.60 4.29 -19.44
CA SER A 144 2.72 4.54 -18.55
C SER A 144 2.43 4.07 -17.13
N LEU A 145 3.50 3.68 -16.40
CA LEU A 145 3.44 3.27 -15.01
C LEU A 145 4.32 4.19 -14.17
N LYS A 146 3.77 4.71 -13.07
CA LYS A 146 4.56 5.32 -12.00
C LYS A 146 4.60 4.37 -10.80
N ALA A 147 5.77 4.26 -10.17
CA ALA A 147 5.97 3.47 -8.97
C ALA A 147 6.75 4.26 -7.92
N GLN A 148 6.42 4.06 -6.65
CA GLN A 148 7.25 4.53 -5.57
C GLN A 148 8.06 3.36 -5.02
N LEU A 149 9.37 3.55 -4.93
CA LEU A 149 10.31 2.56 -4.44
C LEU A 149 10.96 3.04 -3.14
N GLY A 150 11.25 2.09 -2.26
CA GLY A 150 11.96 2.33 -1.00
C GLY A 150 12.25 1.02 -0.27
N PRO A 151 13.12 1.02 0.74
CA PRO A 151 13.26 -0.13 1.61
C PRO A 151 11.96 -0.36 2.39
N PRO A 152 11.69 -1.61 2.84
CA PRO A 152 10.50 -1.95 3.63
C PRO A 152 10.60 -1.40 5.06
N ASP A 153 10.34 -0.11 5.22
CA ASP A 153 10.47 0.62 6.47
C ASP A 153 9.34 1.66 6.61
N MET A 154 8.46 1.44 7.58
CA MET A 154 7.31 2.32 7.84
C MET A 154 7.67 3.75 8.22
N ARG A 155 8.91 4.02 8.63
CA ARG A 155 9.36 5.38 8.93
C ARG A 155 9.31 6.29 7.70
N LEU A 156 9.45 5.73 6.48
CA LEU A 156 9.34 6.51 5.24
C LEU A 156 7.92 7.08 5.02
N PRO A 157 6.86 6.27 4.91
CA PRO A 157 5.53 6.80 4.68
C PRO A 157 5.01 7.64 5.86
N ILE A 158 5.34 7.26 7.10
CA ILE A 158 4.98 8.04 8.30
C ILE A 158 5.66 9.41 8.25
N GLN A 159 6.97 9.47 8.01
CA GLN A 159 7.68 10.75 7.90
C GLN A 159 7.07 11.62 6.80
N TYR A 160 6.82 11.06 5.62
CA TYR A 160 6.25 11.82 4.52
C TYR A 160 4.86 12.38 4.84
N ALA A 161 4.00 11.60 5.50
CA ALA A 161 2.71 12.09 5.95
C ALA A 161 2.80 13.23 6.98
N LEU A 162 3.79 13.17 7.87
CA LEU A 162 4.00 14.20 8.90
C LEU A 162 4.64 15.49 8.37
N THR A 163 5.47 15.40 7.34
CA THR A 163 6.22 16.55 6.81
C THR A 163 5.64 17.11 5.52
N TYR A 164 4.62 16.45 4.98
CA TYR A 164 3.99 16.85 3.73
C TYR A 164 3.63 18.35 3.73
N PRO A 165 3.90 19.10 2.63
CA PRO A 165 4.35 18.63 1.32
C PRO A 165 5.88 18.48 1.15
N GLU A 166 6.65 18.69 2.19
CA GLU A 166 8.11 18.71 2.13
C GLU A 166 8.71 17.30 2.25
N ARG A 167 9.87 17.10 1.60
CA ARG A 167 10.71 15.92 1.80
C ARG A 167 11.94 16.32 2.59
N ILE A 168 12.04 15.80 3.81
CA ILE A 168 13.17 16.07 4.69
C ILE A 168 14.07 14.83 4.82
N PRO A 169 15.35 14.98 5.14
CA PRO A 169 16.23 13.86 5.48
C PRO A 169 15.66 13.03 6.61
N GLY A 170 15.75 11.71 6.50
CA GLY A 170 15.25 10.77 7.51
C GLY A 170 16.27 9.69 7.85
N PRO A 171 15.97 8.86 8.85
CA PRO A 171 16.89 7.82 9.36
C PRO A 171 16.90 6.55 8.50
N VAL A 172 16.07 6.48 7.45
CA VAL A 172 15.96 5.27 6.61
C VAL A 172 17.11 5.21 5.62
N ALA A 173 17.73 4.03 5.49
CA ALA A 173 18.79 3.81 4.52
C ALA A 173 18.29 4.04 3.09
N ARG A 174 19.16 4.56 2.23
CA ARG A 174 18.84 4.74 0.83
C ARG A 174 18.83 3.39 0.11
N LEU A 175 17.87 3.22 -0.78
CA LEU A 175 17.85 2.08 -1.69
C LEU A 175 18.91 2.26 -2.76
N ASP A 176 19.74 1.23 -2.96
CA ASP A 176 20.67 1.14 -4.09
C ASP A 176 20.12 0.16 -5.12
N LEU A 177 19.78 0.64 -6.30
CA LEU A 177 19.21 -0.18 -7.37
C LEU A 177 20.24 -1.10 -8.02
N ALA A 178 21.54 -0.74 -7.98
CA ALA A 178 22.60 -1.57 -8.50
C ALA A 178 22.82 -2.81 -7.62
N ASP A 179 22.79 -2.63 -6.30
CA ASP A 179 22.88 -3.73 -5.34
C ASP A 179 21.63 -4.64 -5.37
N LEU A 180 20.47 -4.06 -5.59
CA LEU A 180 19.21 -4.79 -5.70
C LEU A 180 19.19 -5.71 -6.94
N GLY A 181 19.75 -5.29 -8.05
CA GLY A 181 19.93 -6.04 -9.29
C GLY A 181 18.68 -6.30 -10.09
N ARG A 182 17.64 -6.91 -9.50
CA ARG A 182 16.36 -7.22 -10.17
C ARG A 182 15.16 -7.08 -9.25
N LEU A 183 14.01 -6.83 -9.86
CA LEU A 183 12.68 -6.86 -9.23
C LEU A 183 11.85 -7.98 -9.87
N THR A 184 11.01 -8.66 -9.07
CA THR A 184 10.13 -9.73 -9.54
C THR A 184 8.68 -9.43 -9.20
N PHE A 185 7.77 -9.79 -10.12
CA PHE A 185 6.33 -9.60 -9.99
C PHE A 185 5.58 -10.85 -10.38
#